data_2d048a9f76ab90c26f21f54c657da2e7
#
_entry.id   2d048a9f76ab90c26f21f54c657da2e7
#
_cell.length_a   1.000
_cell.length_b   1.000
_cell.length_c   1.000
_cell.angle_alpha   90.00
_cell.angle_beta   90.00
_cell.angle_gamma   90.00
#
_symmetry.space_group_name_H-M   'P 1'
#
loop_
_entity.id
_entity.type
_entity.pdbx_description
1 polymer ?
#
loop_
_entity_poly.entity_id
_entity_poly.type
_entity_poly.pdbx_seq_one_letter_code
_entity_poly.pdbx_strand_id
1 'polypeptide(L)'
;MGMVVSLQTVVSMVHDDPGFYNPATYLITGPLILIWLLIALRSRFSKERMWLALAVISALSLLPVYHRIYDAKLLLLSIPACAMLWAEGGLIAWLALAINLLALLFTSDLPWVFFSIMLSHLRPTLPWLSGPILNAIVALPAPTMLLLMSIFYLWIYVRRSSNAAEPARMIDKIASAR
;
A
#
# COMPACT_ATOMS: atom_id res chain seq x y z
N MET A 1 24.83 -6.38 -2.02
CA MET A 1 23.73 -6.43 -1.03
C MET A 1 22.43 -6.29 -1.78
N GLY A 2 21.52 -7.28 -1.69
CA GLY A 2 20.20 -7.18 -2.33
C GLY A 2 19.36 -6.12 -1.63
N MET A 3 18.60 -5.36 -2.42
CA MET A 3 17.71 -4.33 -1.92
C MET A 3 16.55 -4.98 -1.14
N VAL A 4 16.31 -4.51 0.07
CA VAL A 4 15.24 -5.01 0.95
C VAL A 4 14.04 -4.09 0.84
N VAL A 5 12.89 -4.67 0.52
CA VAL A 5 11.63 -3.95 0.43
C VAL A 5 10.80 -4.32 1.66
N SER A 6 11.06 -3.68 2.80
CA SER A 6 10.25 -3.89 4.01
C SER A 6 10.12 -2.60 4.80
N LEU A 7 9.01 -2.45 5.51
CA LEU A 7 8.79 -1.30 6.39
C LEU A 7 9.76 -1.30 7.58
N GLN A 8 10.24 -2.47 8.00
CA GLN A 8 11.28 -2.62 9.04
C GLN A 8 12.52 -1.79 8.72
N THR A 9 12.96 -1.78 7.44
CA THR A 9 14.14 -1.05 7.01
C THR A 9 13.95 0.47 7.11
N VAL A 10 12.73 0.98 6.91
CA VAL A 10 12.41 2.40 7.09
C VAL A 10 12.43 2.77 8.58
N VAL A 11 11.82 1.92 9.41
CA VAL A 11 11.76 2.15 10.86
C VAL A 11 13.14 2.03 11.50
N SER A 12 13.99 1.08 11.05
CA SER A 12 15.36 0.93 11.57
C SER A 12 16.26 2.12 11.27
N MET A 13 15.99 2.90 10.21
CA MET A 13 16.70 4.15 9.96
C MET A 13 16.41 5.24 11.01
N VAL A 14 15.26 5.15 11.67
CA VAL A 14 14.88 6.09 12.74
C VAL A 14 15.46 5.63 14.08
N HIS A 15 15.37 4.33 14.35
CA HIS A 15 15.91 3.71 15.56
C HIS A 15 16.33 2.27 15.26
N ASP A 16 17.63 2.02 15.23
CA ASP A 16 18.23 0.73 14.86
C ASP A 16 18.30 -0.22 16.08
N ASP A 17 17.12 -0.60 16.57
CA ASP A 17 16.94 -1.61 17.61
C ASP A 17 15.86 -2.61 17.16
N PRO A 18 16.18 -3.92 17.02
CA PRO A 18 15.21 -4.95 16.68
C PRO A 18 14.03 -5.03 17.64
N GLY A 19 14.24 -4.71 18.92
CA GLY A 19 13.19 -4.60 19.94
C GLY A 19 12.20 -3.48 19.68
N PHE A 20 12.59 -2.48 18.88
CA PHE A 20 11.76 -1.35 18.51
C PHE A 20 11.17 -1.49 17.10
N TYR A 21 12.00 -1.68 16.05
CA TYR A 21 11.51 -1.62 14.68
C TYR A 21 10.60 -2.80 14.29
N ASN A 22 10.79 -3.99 14.89
CA ASN A 22 9.91 -5.13 14.64
C ASN A 22 8.49 -4.88 15.17
N PRO A 23 8.27 -4.58 16.49
CA PRO A 23 6.94 -4.27 16.99
C PRO A 23 6.30 -3.08 16.30
N ALA A 24 7.06 -2.01 16.01
CA ALA A 24 6.55 -0.82 15.33
C ALA A 24 6.01 -1.15 13.93
N THR A 25 6.71 -1.98 13.17
CA THR A 25 6.25 -2.44 11.85
C THR A 25 4.94 -3.24 11.94
N TYR A 26 4.86 -4.18 12.90
CA TYR A 26 3.63 -4.96 13.11
C TYR A 26 2.47 -4.12 13.64
N LEU A 27 2.76 -3.09 14.46
CA LEU A 27 1.76 -2.15 14.95
C LEU A 27 1.14 -1.31 13.81
N ILE A 28 1.91 -1.03 12.76
CA ILE A 28 1.42 -0.31 11.58
C ILE A 28 0.68 -1.27 10.63
N THR A 29 1.28 -2.41 10.32
CA THR A 29 0.75 -3.32 9.29
C THR A 29 -0.36 -4.23 9.81
N GLY A 30 -0.31 -4.64 11.09
CA GLY A 30 -1.29 -5.53 11.71
C GLY A 30 -2.73 -5.01 11.65
N PRO A 31 -3.01 -3.76 12.08
CA PRO A 31 -4.35 -3.18 11.95
C PRO A 31 -4.85 -3.12 10.50
N LEU A 32 -3.98 -2.82 9.54
CA LEU A 32 -4.37 -2.77 8.12
C LEU A 32 -4.75 -4.16 7.60
N ILE A 33 -3.98 -5.19 7.96
CA ILE A 33 -4.28 -6.59 7.63
C ILE A 33 -5.58 -7.03 8.30
N LEU A 34 -5.78 -6.66 9.57
CA LEU A 34 -6.99 -7.02 10.31
C LEU A 34 -8.24 -6.36 9.69
N ILE A 35 -8.17 -5.08 9.35
CA ILE A 35 -9.27 -4.38 8.67
C ILE A 35 -9.58 -5.06 7.34
N TRP A 36 -8.54 -5.32 6.52
CA TRP A 36 -8.70 -6.04 5.25
C TRP A 36 -9.39 -7.39 5.46
N LEU A 37 -8.92 -8.20 6.40
CA LEU A 37 -9.46 -9.53 6.70
C LEU A 37 -10.92 -9.48 7.14
N LEU A 38 -11.26 -8.57 8.08
CA LEU A 38 -12.62 -8.41 8.57
C LEU A 38 -13.60 -8.03 7.45
N ILE A 39 -13.17 -7.18 6.51
CA ILE A 39 -13.99 -6.80 5.37
C ILE A 39 -14.08 -7.96 4.38
N ALA A 40 -12.97 -8.64 4.09
CA ALA A 40 -12.95 -9.78 3.19
C ALA A 40 -13.89 -10.92 3.65
N LEU A 41 -13.92 -11.21 4.96
CA LEU A 41 -14.79 -12.22 5.54
C LEU A 41 -16.27 -11.83 5.57
N ARG A 42 -16.58 -10.52 5.68
CA ARG A 42 -17.96 -10.03 5.77
C ARG A 42 -18.55 -9.61 4.43
N SER A 43 -17.73 -9.33 3.44
CA SER A 43 -18.21 -8.83 2.15
C SER A 43 -18.77 -9.96 1.28
N ARG A 44 -19.91 -9.68 0.60
CA ARG A 44 -20.41 -10.58 -0.44
C ARG A 44 -19.42 -10.60 -1.60
N PHE A 45 -19.22 -11.76 -2.18
CA PHE A 45 -18.30 -11.95 -3.30
C PHE A 45 -18.78 -11.16 -4.54
N SER A 46 -17.93 -10.28 -5.07
CA SER A 46 -18.09 -9.66 -6.38
C SER A 46 -16.72 -9.53 -7.04
N LYS A 47 -16.68 -9.54 -8.38
CA LYS A 47 -15.42 -9.42 -9.13
C LYS A 47 -14.66 -8.15 -8.78
N GLU A 48 -15.36 -7.03 -8.65
CA GLU A 48 -14.76 -5.73 -8.30
C GLU A 48 -14.08 -5.77 -6.92
N ARG A 49 -14.77 -6.34 -5.92
CA ARG A 49 -14.24 -6.47 -4.56
C ARG A 49 -13.05 -7.42 -4.51
N MET A 50 -13.11 -8.50 -5.27
CA MET A 50 -12.00 -9.44 -5.37
C MET A 50 -10.75 -8.74 -5.90
N TRP A 51 -10.83 -7.94 -6.96
CA TRP A 51 -9.68 -7.21 -7.50
C TRP A 51 -9.13 -6.19 -6.50
N LEU A 52 -10.01 -5.45 -5.81
CA LEU A 52 -9.58 -4.52 -4.76
C LEU A 52 -8.93 -5.26 -3.59
N ALA A 53 -9.50 -6.37 -3.13
CA ALA A 53 -8.93 -7.18 -2.06
C ALA A 53 -7.54 -7.72 -2.42
N LEU A 54 -7.34 -8.18 -3.67
CA LEU A 54 -6.05 -8.62 -4.19
C LEU A 54 -5.04 -7.48 -4.27
N ALA A 55 -5.46 -6.29 -4.70
CA ALA A 55 -4.60 -5.12 -4.74
C ALA A 55 -4.12 -4.69 -3.33
N VAL A 56 -5.01 -4.76 -2.33
CA VAL A 56 -4.64 -4.49 -0.93
C VAL A 56 -3.63 -5.49 -0.42
N ILE A 57 -3.95 -6.81 -0.53
CA ILE A 57 -3.09 -7.83 0.07
C ILE A 57 -1.75 -7.96 -0.65
N SER A 58 -1.68 -7.70 -1.95
CA SER A 58 -0.42 -7.73 -2.70
C SER A 58 0.60 -6.70 -2.18
N ALA A 59 0.15 -5.51 -1.80
CA ALA A 59 1.02 -4.49 -1.22
C ALA A 59 1.25 -4.72 0.27
N LEU A 60 0.21 -5.09 1.04
CA LEU A 60 0.31 -5.33 2.48
C LEU A 60 1.25 -6.50 2.82
N SER A 61 1.24 -7.58 2.02
CA SER A 61 2.09 -8.75 2.28
C SER A 61 3.57 -8.44 2.19
N LEU A 62 3.97 -7.42 1.43
CA LEU A 62 5.37 -7.01 1.25
C LEU A 62 5.91 -6.12 2.39
N LEU A 63 5.04 -5.58 3.25
CA LEU A 63 5.44 -4.61 4.28
C LEU A 63 6.02 -5.22 5.56
N PRO A 64 5.42 -6.28 6.19
CA PRO A 64 5.79 -6.73 7.52
C PRO A 64 7.03 -7.60 7.59
N VAL A 65 7.43 -8.23 6.47
CA VAL A 65 8.50 -9.22 6.41
C VAL A 65 9.54 -8.84 5.38
N TYR A 66 10.77 -9.31 5.59
CA TYR A 66 11.86 -9.17 4.64
C TYR A 66 11.50 -9.81 3.30
N HIS A 67 11.37 -9.00 2.27
CA HIS A 67 11.17 -9.46 0.89
C HIS A 67 12.30 -9.00 -0.02
N ARG A 68 12.61 -9.83 -0.99
CA ARG A 68 13.53 -9.47 -2.07
C ARG A 68 12.74 -8.78 -3.19
N ILE A 69 13.44 -8.00 -4.02
CA ILE A 69 12.84 -7.23 -5.13
C ILE A 69 11.98 -8.08 -6.07
N TYR A 70 12.36 -9.35 -6.31
CA TYR A 70 11.55 -10.22 -7.18
C TYR A 70 10.17 -10.56 -6.59
N ASP A 71 9.98 -10.45 -5.28
CA ASP A 71 8.67 -10.64 -4.63
C ASP A 71 7.71 -9.48 -4.96
N ALA A 72 8.25 -8.33 -5.38
CA ALA A 72 7.46 -7.20 -5.87
C ALA A 72 6.59 -7.53 -7.11
N LYS A 73 6.84 -8.66 -7.79
CA LYS A 73 5.95 -9.18 -8.83
C LYS A 73 4.52 -9.41 -8.33
N LEU A 74 4.31 -9.59 -7.01
CA LEU A 74 2.98 -9.64 -6.41
C LEU A 74 2.16 -8.38 -6.68
N LEU A 75 2.81 -7.23 -6.88
CA LEU A 75 2.13 -5.97 -7.23
C LEU A 75 1.39 -6.03 -8.56
N LEU A 76 1.74 -6.96 -9.45
CA LEU A 76 0.99 -7.18 -10.69
C LEU A 76 -0.47 -7.57 -10.43
N LEU A 77 -0.78 -8.12 -9.25
CA LEU A 77 -2.16 -8.42 -8.83
C LEU A 77 -3.01 -7.16 -8.62
N SER A 78 -2.39 -5.99 -8.51
CA SER A 78 -3.11 -4.71 -8.42
C SER A 78 -3.55 -4.15 -9.78
N ILE A 79 -2.98 -4.64 -10.89
CA ILE A 79 -3.27 -4.13 -12.24
C ILE A 79 -4.76 -4.23 -12.58
N PRO A 80 -5.47 -5.36 -12.35
CA PRO A 80 -6.90 -5.43 -12.63
C PRO A 80 -7.73 -4.42 -11.84
N ALA A 81 -7.39 -4.17 -10.56
CA ALA A 81 -8.05 -3.14 -9.76
C ALA A 81 -7.77 -1.73 -10.31
N CYS A 82 -6.53 -1.46 -10.70
CA CYS A 82 -6.15 -0.19 -11.32
C CYS A 82 -6.91 0.03 -12.65
N ALA A 83 -6.96 -0.98 -13.51
CA ALA A 83 -7.68 -0.92 -14.79
C ALA A 83 -9.18 -0.69 -14.58
N MET A 84 -9.78 -1.34 -13.58
CA MET A 84 -11.18 -1.14 -13.22
C MET A 84 -11.45 0.30 -12.77
N LEU A 85 -10.62 0.85 -11.87
CA LEU A 85 -10.73 2.24 -11.43
C LEU A 85 -10.48 3.23 -12.57
N TRP A 86 -9.56 2.90 -13.48
CA TRP A 86 -9.28 3.70 -14.66
C TRP A 86 -10.50 3.79 -15.59
N ALA A 87 -11.21 2.68 -15.81
CA ALA A 87 -12.42 2.64 -16.62
C ALA A 87 -13.57 3.49 -16.06
N GLU A 88 -13.61 3.70 -14.74
CA GLU A 88 -14.59 4.58 -14.07
C GLU A 88 -14.25 6.07 -14.25
N GLY A 89 -12.99 6.41 -14.49
CA GLY A 89 -12.52 7.78 -14.67
C GLY A 89 -12.41 8.60 -13.39
N GLY A 90 -12.14 9.90 -13.56
CA GLY A 90 -12.06 10.85 -12.46
C GLY A 90 -10.71 10.82 -11.71
N LEU A 91 -10.65 11.56 -10.59
CA LEU A 91 -9.42 11.72 -9.80
C LEU A 91 -8.90 10.40 -9.23
N ILE A 92 -9.82 9.52 -8.80
CA ILE A 92 -9.44 8.21 -8.22
C ILE A 92 -8.72 7.34 -9.25
N ALA A 93 -9.11 7.40 -10.52
CA ALA A 93 -8.45 6.69 -11.61
C ALA A 93 -7.00 7.14 -11.79
N TRP A 94 -6.76 8.47 -11.83
CA TRP A 94 -5.42 9.04 -11.93
C TRP A 94 -4.55 8.70 -10.71
N LEU A 95 -5.11 8.76 -9.50
CA LEU A 95 -4.40 8.37 -8.28
C LEU A 95 -4.05 6.88 -8.29
N ALA A 96 -4.97 6.01 -8.70
CA ALA A 96 -4.71 4.58 -8.83
C ALA A 96 -3.56 4.31 -9.80
N LEU A 97 -3.58 4.94 -10.99
CA LEU A 97 -2.52 4.81 -11.99
C LEU A 97 -1.18 5.32 -11.45
N ALA A 98 -1.16 6.53 -10.88
CA ALA A 98 0.07 7.13 -10.35
C ALA A 98 0.69 6.29 -9.23
N ILE A 99 -0.12 5.83 -8.25
CA ILE A 99 0.34 5.01 -7.14
C ILE A 99 0.89 3.67 -7.64
N ASN A 100 0.21 3.01 -8.58
CA ASN A 100 0.71 1.75 -9.16
C ASN A 100 2.02 1.95 -9.91
N LEU A 101 2.11 2.97 -10.77
CA LEU A 101 3.33 3.27 -11.52
C LEU A 101 4.50 3.56 -10.57
N LEU A 102 4.29 4.38 -9.55
CA LEU A 102 5.32 4.71 -8.56
C LEU A 102 5.71 3.48 -7.73
N ALA A 103 4.75 2.68 -7.28
CA ALA A 103 5.04 1.45 -6.54
C ALA A 103 5.87 0.47 -7.38
N LEU A 104 5.50 0.22 -8.65
CA LEU A 104 6.27 -0.64 -9.55
C LEU A 104 7.64 -0.03 -9.90
N LEU A 105 7.72 1.29 -10.08
CA LEU A 105 8.95 1.99 -10.39
C LEU A 105 9.96 1.86 -9.23
N PHE A 106 9.54 2.17 -8.01
CA PHE A 106 10.42 2.18 -6.85
C PHE A 106 10.73 0.79 -6.29
N THR A 107 9.96 -0.24 -6.67
CA THR A 107 10.27 -1.64 -6.34
C THR A 107 11.15 -2.33 -7.38
N SER A 108 11.53 -1.65 -8.46
CA SER A 108 12.43 -2.19 -9.50
C SER A 108 13.87 -1.69 -9.33
N ASP A 109 14.86 -2.50 -9.74
CA ASP A 109 16.29 -2.24 -9.52
C ASP A 109 16.80 -1.00 -10.26
N LEU A 110 16.51 -0.88 -11.56
CA LEU A 110 17.08 0.17 -12.41
C LEU A 110 16.65 1.59 -12.00
N PRO A 111 15.37 1.89 -11.82
CA PRO A 111 14.93 3.19 -11.35
C PRO A 111 15.46 3.55 -9.97
N TRP A 112 15.63 2.56 -9.10
CA TRP A 112 16.25 2.79 -7.80
C TRP A 112 17.70 3.26 -7.90
N VAL A 113 18.52 2.62 -8.74
CA VAL A 113 19.91 3.03 -8.96
C VAL A 113 19.96 4.45 -9.48
N PHE A 114 19.14 4.79 -10.48
CA PHE A 114 19.05 6.15 -11.00
C PHE A 114 18.62 7.16 -9.94
N PHE A 115 17.58 6.85 -9.17
CA PHE A 115 17.07 7.70 -8.10
C PHE A 115 18.11 7.92 -7.00
N SER A 116 18.84 6.88 -6.60
CA SER A 116 19.89 6.99 -5.56
C SER A 116 21.07 7.86 -6.01
N ILE A 117 21.46 7.76 -7.29
CA ILE A 117 22.49 8.63 -7.89
C ILE A 117 21.99 10.08 -7.89
N MET A 118 20.79 10.33 -8.39
CA MET A 118 20.20 11.67 -8.41
C MET A 118 20.11 12.27 -7.00
N LEU A 119 19.68 11.48 -6.03
CA LEU A 119 19.55 11.92 -4.65
C LEU A 119 20.90 12.25 -4.01
N SER A 120 21.97 11.50 -4.32
CA SER A 120 23.32 11.79 -3.82
C SER A 120 23.83 13.15 -4.30
N HIS A 121 23.45 13.58 -5.49
CA HIS A 121 23.78 14.91 -6.01
C HIS A 121 22.89 16.02 -5.44
N LEU A 122 21.64 15.75 -5.09
CA LEU A 122 20.70 16.75 -4.57
C LEU A 122 20.85 16.99 -3.06
N ARG A 123 21.27 15.99 -2.28
CA ARG A 123 21.40 16.10 -0.81
C ARG A 123 22.23 17.30 -0.35
N PRO A 124 23.39 17.62 -0.94
CA PRO A 124 24.20 18.79 -0.52
C PRO A 124 23.46 20.11 -0.71
N THR A 125 22.52 20.18 -1.67
CA THR A 125 21.80 21.42 -2.01
C THR A 125 20.50 21.60 -1.23
N LEU A 126 20.01 20.55 -0.53
CA LEU A 126 18.74 20.53 0.16
C LEU A 126 18.89 20.07 1.62
N PRO A 127 19.40 20.94 2.53
CA PRO A 127 19.70 20.57 3.91
C PRO A 127 18.46 20.13 4.72
N TRP A 128 17.25 20.52 4.32
CA TRP A 128 16.02 20.08 4.96
C TRP A 128 15.71 18.58 4.75
N LEU A 129 16.36 17.91 3.78
CA LEU A 129 16.29 16.46 3.57
C LEU A 129 17.09 15.65 4.60
N SER A 130 17.83 16.31 5.50
CA SER A 130 18.70 15.64 6.49
C SER A 130 17.99 15.17 7.76
N GLY A 131 16.70 15.46 7.93
CA GLY A 131 15.90 14.92 9.04
C GLY A 131 15.77 13.39 8.97
N PRO A 132 15.83 12.66 10.12
CA PRO A 132 15.87 11.19 10.12
C PRO A 132 14.66 10.56 9.42
N ILE A 133 13.47 11.06 9.68
CA ILE A 133 12.22 10.54 9.09
C ILE A 133 12.18 10.82 7.58
N LEU A 134 12.48 12.07 7.20
CA LEU A 134 12.44 12.45 5.78
C LEU A 134 13.55 11.75 4.99
N ASN A 135 14.72 11.59 5.60
CA ASN A 135 15.81 10.82 5.01
C ASN A 135 15.40 9.33 4.82
N ALA A 136 14.73 8.73 5.79
CA ALA A 136 14.25 7.35 5.68
C ALA A 136 13.23 7.19 4.53
N ILE A 137 12.27 8.11 4.42
CA ILE A 137 11.25 8.10 3.34
C ILE A 137 11.91 8.27 1.96
N VAL A 138 12.85 9.20 1.84
CA VAL A 138 13.51 9.52 0.56
C VAL A 138 14.59 8.50 0.20
N ALA A 139 15.29 7.92 1.19
CA ALA A 139 16.29 6.89 0.96
C ALA A 139 15.68 5.52 0.63
N LEU A 140 14.45 5.25 1.11
CA LEU A 140 13.75 3.99 0.89
C LEU A 140 12.31 4.25 0.42
N PRO A 141 12.11 4.73 -0.82
CA PRO A 141 10.78 5.07 -1.32
C PRO A 141 9.87 3.85 -1.53
N ALA A 142 10.45 2.66 -1.77
CA ALA A 142 9.65 1.46 -2.04
C ALA A 142 8.70 1.08 -0.89
N PRO A 143 9.13 0.89 0.36
CA PRO A 143 8.22 0.59 1.48
C PRO A 143 7.18 1.68 1.71
N THR A 144 7.56 2.95 1.53
CA THR A 144 6.66 4.09 1.68
C THR A 144 5.57 4.07 0.60
N MET A 145 5.93 3.79 -0.65
CA MET A 145 4.96 3.65 -1.74
C MET A 145 4.05 2.45 -1.57
N LEU A 146 4.58 1.32 -1.07
CA LEU A 146 3.77 0.15 -0.74
C LEU A 146 2.76 0.43 0.37
N LEU A 147 3.16 1.15 1.41
CA LEU A 147 2.26 1.56 2.48
C LEU A 147 1.16 2.50 1.95
N LEU A 148 1.53 3.50 1.14
CA LEU A 148 0.58 4.41 0.50
C LEU A 148 -0.40 3.65 -0.39
N MET A 149 0.09 2.71 -1.20
CA MET A 149 -0.71 1.84 -2.06
C MET A 149 -1.69 0.97 -1.25
N SER A 150 -1.22 0.39 -0.15
CA SER A 150 -2.03 -0.42 0.75
C SER A 150 -3.17 0.39 1.37
N ILE A 151 -2.87 1.59 1.89
CA ILE A 151 -3.86 2.50 2.49
C ILE A 151 -4.87 2.95 1.43
N PHE A 152 -4.41 3.34 0.24
CA PHE A 152 -5.27 3.81 -0.86
C PHE A 152 -6.27 2.72 -1.29
N TYR A 153 -5.80 1.51 -1.61
CA TYR A 153 -6.69 0.43 -2.04
C TYR A 153 -7.58 -0.07 -0.90
N LEU A 154 -7.07 -0.11 0.34
CA LEU A 154 -7.86 -0.47 1.51
C LEU A 154 -9.01 0.54 1.73
N TRP A 155 -8.72 1.84 1.63
CA TRP A 155 -9.74 2.89 1.72
C TRP A 155 -10.85 2.71 0.68
N ILE A 156 -10.50 2.47 -0.59
CA ILE A 156 -11.49 2.22 -1.65
C ILE A 156 -12.30 0.96 -1.34
N TYR A 157 -11.62 -0.11 -0.91
CA TYR A 157 -12.24 -1.39 -0.58
C TYR A 157 -13.26 -1.25 0.55
N VAL A 158 -12.90 -0.55 1.64
CA VAL A 158 -13.81 -0.22 2.77
C VAL A 158 -15.01 0.58 2.27
N ARG A 159 -14.77 1.66 1.54
CA ARG A 159 -15.82 2.56 1.05
C ARG A 159 -16.86 1.83 0.19
N ARG A 160 -16.39 0.97 -0.74
CA ARG A 160 -17.28 0.20 -1.60
C ARG A 160 -18.02 -0.92 -0.87
N SER A 161 -17.41 -1.49 0.17
CA SER A 161 -18.05 -2.50 1.00
C SER A 161 -19.17 -1.90 1.85
N SER A 162 -19.00 -0.69 2.36
CA SER A 162 -20.01 0.02 3.15
C SER A 162 -21.23 0.40 2.30
N ASN A 163 -21.01 0.94 1.11
CA ASN A 163 -22.10 1.37 0.22
C ASN A 163 -23.01 0.21 -0.24
N ALA A 164 -22.49 -0.99 -0.34
CA ALA A 164 -23.27 -2.16 -0.75
C ALA A 164 -24.07 -2.81 0.40
N ALA A 165 -23.76 -2.48 1.65
CA ALA A 165 -24.50 -2.98 2.81
C ALA A 165 -25.77 -2.15 3.10
N GLU A 166 -25.84 -0.92 2.64
CA GLU A 166 -26.93 0.03 2.91
C GLU A 166 -28.29 -0.38 2.29
N PRO A 167 -28.34 -0.77 0.99
CA PRO A 167 -29.62 -1.24 0.38
C PRO A 167 -30.18 -2.49 1.06
N ALA A 168 -29.32 -3.43 1.47
CA ALA A 168 -29.78 -4.65 2.14
C ALA A 168 -30.42 -4.36 3.50
N ARG A 169 -29.85 -3.45 4.28
CA ARG A 169 -30.42 -3.02 5.58
C ARG A 169 -31.75 -2.29 5.42
N MET A 170 -31.95 -1.56 4.34
CA MET A 170 -33.20 -0.84 4.08
C MET A 170 -34.34 -1.83 3.73
N ILE A 171 -34.03 -2.87 2.95
CA ILE A 171 -34.98 -3.94 2.62
C ILE A 171 -35.40 -4.70 3.89
N ASP A 172 -34.45 -5.08 4.74
CA ASP A 172 -34.74 -5.79 6.01
C ASP A 172 -35.61 -4.96 6.95
N LYS A 173 -35.36 -3.63 7.04
CA LYS A 173 -36.21 -2.71 7.82
C LYS A 173 -37.63 -2.63 7.30
N ILE A 174 -37.82 -2.61 5.99
CA ILE A 174 -39.15 -2.57 5.38
C ILE A 174 -39.87 -3.91 5.59
N ALA A 175 -39.17 -5.02 5.49
CA ALA A 175 -39.74 -6.36 5.71
C ALA A 175 -40.15 -6.58 7.18
N SER A 176 -39.39 -6.03 8.16
CA SER A 176 -39.69 -6.17 9.59
C SER A 176 -40.79 -5.21 10.08
N ALA A 177 -41.20 -4.21 9.28
CA ALA A 177 -42.24 -3.25 9.61
C ALA A 177 -43.64 -3.63 9.09
N ARG A 178 -43.73 -4.78 8.39
CA ARG A 178 -45.00 -5.40 7.94
C ARG A 178 -45.36 -6.61 8.80
#